data_d18c6037ef2a3045a7d716fd1a50cc24
#
_entry.id   d18c6037ef2a3045a7d716fd1a50cc24
#
_cell.length_a   1.000
_cell.length_b   1.000
_cell.length_c   1.000
_cell.angle_alpha   90.00
_cell.angle_beta   90.00
_cell.angle_gamma   90.00
#
_symmetry.space_group_name_H-M   'P 1'
#
loop_
_entity.id
_entity.type
_entity.pdbx_description
1 polymer ?
#
loop_
_entity_poly.entity_id
_entity_poly.type
_entity_poly.pdbx_seq_one_letter_code
_entity_poly.pdbx_strand_id
1 'polypeptide(L)'
;MKIAITGASGKTGYRISEEAIKNGYKVRQIIRKNSKVSEGLESLETTRVSLDNKEELDKALKDIDALVIATGARASLDLTGPAKVDALGVYRQLESCKRVGI
;
A
#
# COMPACT_ATOMS: atom_id res chain seq x y z
N MET A 1 3.99 -9.88 -13.62
CA MET A 1 2.91 -9.19 -12.88
C MET A 1 3.53 -8.09 -12.02
N LYS A 2 2.94 -6.92 -12.02
CA LYS A 2 3.37 -5.80 -11.18
C LYS A 2 2.37 -5.61 -10.04
N ILE A 3 2.86 -5.63 -8.81
CA ILE A 3 2.04 -5.56 -7.61
C ILE A 3 2.36 -4.26 -6.87
N ALA A 4 1.33 -3.53 -6.47
CA ALA A 4 1.47 -2.42 -5.55
C ALA A 4 1.12 -2.90 -4.15
N ILE A 5 1.89 -2.46 -3.17
CA ILE A 5 1.68 -2.82 -1.76
C ILE A 5 1.56 -1.53 -0.95
N THR A 6 0.41 -1.29 -0.35
CA THR A 6 0.23 -0.19 0.59
C THR A 6 0.59 -0.66 1.99
N GLY A 7 1.10 0.25 2.82
CA GLY A 7 1.56 -0.14 4.14
C GLY A 7 2.88 -0.90 4.12
N ALA A 8 3.68 -0.74 3.06
CA ALA A 8 4.94 -1.48 2.90
C ALA A 8 5.97 -1.15 3.99
N SER A 9 5.83 -0.04 4.67
CA SER A 9 6.73 0.33 5.77
C SER A 9 6.45 -0.45 7.06
N GLY A 10 5.33 -1.16 7.15
CA GLY A 10 5.00 -1.99 8.30
C GLY A 10 5.56 -3.42 8.16
N LYS A 11 5.50 -4.18 9.24
CA LYS A 11 6.03 -5.56 9.25
C LYS A 11 5.33 -6.47 8.25
N THR A 12 4.02 -6.40 8.15
CA THR A 12 3.25 -7.23 7.23
C THR A 12 3.57 -6.87 5.78
N GLY A 13 3.60 -5.56 5.48
CA GLY A 13 3.95 -5.09 4.14
C GLY A 13 5.37 -5.49 3.75
N TYR A 14 6.30 -5.44 4.69
CA TYR A 14 7.68 -5.87 4.47
C TYR A 14 7.74 -7.34 4.06
N ARG A 15 7.07 -8.22 4.80
CA ARG A 15 7.06 -9.67 4.51
C ARG A 15 6.41 -9.98 3.18
N ILE A 16 5.33 -9.28 2.85
CA ILE A 16 4.65 -9.46 1.56
C ILE A 16 5.58 -9.01 0.43
N SER A 17 6.27 -7.89 0.60
CA SER A 17 7.22 -7.39 -0.39
C SER A 17 8.35 -8.38 -0.64
N GLU A 18 8.93 -8.93 0.42
CA GLU A 18 9.98 -9.94 0.30
C GLU A 18 9.50 -11.16 -0.47
N GLU A 19 8.32 -11.66 -0.12
CA GLU A 19 7.78 -12.86 -0.73
C GLU A 19 7.45 -12.63 -2.21
N ALA A 20 6.91 -11.45 -2.54
CA ALA A 20 6.62 -11.10 -3.92
C ALA A 20 7.88 -11.05 -4.77
N ILE A 21 8.95 -10.46 -4.24
CA ILE A 21 10.23 -10.39 -4.94
C ILE A 21 10.81 -11.77 -5.16
N LYS A 22 10.75 -12.62 -4.15
CA LYS A 22 11.19 -14.03 -4.24
C LYS A 22 10.50 -14.77 -5.37
N ASN A 23 9.23 -14.46 -5.61
CA ASN A 23 8.44 -15.11 -6.64
C ASN A 23 8.53 -14.42 -8.00
N GLY A 24 9.43 -13.47 -8.16
CA GLY A 24 9.71 -12.82 -9.44
C GLY A 24 8.75 -11.71 -9.83
N TYR A 25 7.93 -11.23 -8.91
CA TYR A 25 7.02 -10.12 -9.18
C TYR A 25 7.74 -8.78 -9.04
N LYS A 26 7.31 -7.82 -9.83
CA LYS A 26 7.73 -6.43 -9.67
C LYS A 26 6.88 -5.79 -8.59
N VAL A 27 7.49 -5.06 -7.69
CA VAL A 27 6.81 -4.46 -6.54
C VAL A 27 6.96 -2.96 -6.56
N ARG A 28 5.83 -2.27 -6.42
CA ARG A 28 5.79 -0.83 -6.13
C ARG A 28 5.32 -0.65 -4.70
N GLN A 29 6.17 -0.07 -3.87
CA GLN A 29 5.78 0.26 -2.50
C GLN A 29 5.02 1.58 -2.49
N ILE A 30 3.86 1.59 -1.85
CA ILE A 30 3.09 2.81 -1.65
C ILE A 30 3.10 3.10 -0.16
N ILE A 31 3.75 4.17 0.24
CA ILE A 31 3.92 4.55 1.64
C ILE A 31 3.42 5.97 1.87
N ARG A 32 3.16 6.29 3.14
CA ARG A 32 2.78 7.65 3.53
C ARG A 32 3.95 8.61 3.32
N LYS A 33 3.65 9.88 3.10
CA LYS A 33 4.68 10.90 2.83
C LYS A 33 5.75 10.99 3.92
N ASN A 34 5.37 10.76 5.18
CA ASN A 34 6.28 10.84 6.32
C ASN A 34 6.87 9.51 6.75
N SER A 35 6.53 8.42 6.06
CA SER A 35 7.04 7.10 6.40
C SER A 35 8.43 6.88 5.82
N LYS A 36 9.22 6.05 6.49
CA LYS A 36 10.52 5.62 5.99
C LYS A 36 10.36 4.31 5.25
N VAL A 37 11.16 4.12 4.21
CA VAL A 37 11.24 2.85 3.52
C VAL A 37 11.90 1.84 4.45
N SER A 38 11.38 0.61 4.49
CA SER A 38 11.95 -0.44 5.31
C SER A 38 13.36 -0.81 4.86
N GLU A 39 14.22 -1.12 5.80
CA GLU A 39 15.56 -1.56 5.51
C GLU A 39 15.53 -2.82 4.64
N GLY A 40 16.31 -2.82 3.57
CA GLY A 40 16.31 -3.90 2.59
C GLY A 40 15.36 -3.71 1.42
N LEU A 41 14.48 -2.73 1.48
CA LEU A 41 13.53 -2.45 0.40
C LEU A 41 13.79 -1.13 -0.33
N GLU A 42 14.93 -0.48 -0.08
CA GLU A 42 15.25 0.83 -0.64
C GLU A 42 15.41 0.80 -2.15
N SER A 43 15.77 -0.35 -2.72
CA SER A 43 15.94 -0.49 -4.15
C SER A 43 14.63 -0.64 -4.92
N LEU A 44 13.53 -0.86 -4.24
CA LEU A 44 12.23 -1.02 -4.88
C LEU A 44 11.64 0.32 -5.29
N GLU A 45 10.84 0.28 -6.35
CA GLU A 45 10.05 1.44 -6.75
C GLU A 45 9.18 1.87 -5.58
N THR A 46 9.28 3.12 -5.18
CA THR A 46 8.56 3.65 -4.02
C THR A 46 7.80 4.90 -4.41
N THR A 47 6.52 4.93 -4.07
CA THR A 47 5.66 6.08 -4.30
C THR A 47 5.11 6.56 -2.96
N ARG A 48 5.28 7.83 -2.68
CA ARG A 48 4.77 8.44 -1.45
C ARG A 48 3.46 9.15 -1.74
N VAL A 49 2.43 8.81 -1.00
CA VAL A 49 1.09 9.37 -1.22
C VAL A 49 0.42 9.73 0.09
N SER A 50 -0.53 10.66 -0.02
CA SER A 50 -1.53 10.85 1.01
C SER A 50 -2.76 10.06 0.60
N LEU A 51 -3.25 9.19 1.46
CA LEU A 51 -4.46 8.39 1.15
C LEU A 51 -5.71 9.26 1.03
N ASP A 52 -5.64 10.51 1.49
CA ASP A 52 -6.73 11.48 1.35
C ASP A 52 -6.76 12.12 -0.04
N ASN A 53 -5.69 12.00 -0.80
CA ASN A 53 -5.58 12.62 -2.10
C ASN A 53 -5.88 11.61 -3.20
N LYS A 54 -7.06 11.72 -3.81
CA LYS A 54 -7.53 10.81 -4.86
C LYS A 54 -6.60 10.78 -6.06
N GLU A 55 -6.12 11.94 -6.48
CA GLU A 55 -5.26 12.05 -7.66
C GLU A 55 -3.92 11.38 -7.44
N GLU A 56 -3.30 11.60 -6.29
CA GLU A 56 -2.04 10.95 -5.95
C GLU A 56 -2.19 9.43 -5.90
N LEU A 57 -3.27 8.96 -5.28
CA LEU A 57 -3.53 7.54 -5.13
C LEU A 57 -3.79 6.88 -6.49
N ASP A 58 -4.58 7.51 -7.33
CA ASP A 58 -4.86 7.01 -8.67
C ASP A 58 -3.59 6.91 -9.52
N LYS A 59 -2.71 7.90 -9.42
CA LYS A 59 -1.41 7.86 -10.12
C LYS A 59 -0.54 6.73 -9.60
N ALA A 60 -0.54 6.52 -8.30
CA ALA A 60 0.27 5.47 -7.68
C ALA A 60 -0.17 4.07 -8.11
N LEU A 61 -1.43 3.90 -8.49
CA LEU A 61 -2.00 2.62 -8.89
C LEU A 61 -2.02 2.40 -10.41
N LYS A 62 -1.51 3.33 -11.19
CA LYS A 62 -1.43 3.14 -12.64
C LYS A 62 -0.45 2.03 -13.00
N ASP A 63 -0.82 1.26 -14.02
CA ASP A 63 0.01 0.18 -14.57
C ASP A 63 0.31 -0.95 -13.57
N ILE A 64 -0.58 -1.11 -12.60
CA ILE A 64 -0.49 -2.15 -11.58
C ILE A 64 -1.49 -3.26 -11.92
N ASP A 65 -1.06 -4.50 -11.77
CA ASP A 65 -1.91 -5.67 -12.00
C ASP A 65 -2.72 -6.06 -10.77
N ALA A 66 -2.16 -5.83 -9.60
CA ALA A 66 -2.84 -6.16 -8.34
C ALA A 66 -2.39 -5.22 -7.22
N LEU A 67 -3.30 -4.95 -6.31
CA LEU A 67 -3.01 -4.16 -5.10
C LEU A 67 -3.13 -5.04 -3.87
N VAL A 68 -2.09 -5.05 -3.05
CA VAL A 68 -2.12 -5.68 -1.74
C VAL A 68 -2.23 -4.58 -0.70
N ILE A 69 -3.28 -4.64 0.09
CA ILE A 69 -3.53 -3.66 1.14
C ILE A 69 -3.03 -4.20 2.48
N ALA A 70 -1.88 -3.72 2.90
CA ALA A 70 -1.28 -4.09 4.18
C ALA A 70 -1.47 -3.00 5.24
N THR A 71 -2.11 -1.89 4.88
CA THR A 71 -2.49 -0.86 5.83
C THR A 71 -3.59 -1.40 6.75
N GLY A 72 -3.52 -1.06 8.03
CA GLY A 72 -4.51 -1.56 8.97
C GLY A 72 -4.31 -3.01 9.39
N ALA A 73 -3.20 -3.64 9.00
CA ALA A 73 -2.88 -5.00 9.42
C ALA A 73 -2.74 -5.14 10.94
N ARG A 74 -2.62 -4.02 11.63
CA ARG A 74 -2.68 -3.95 13.07
C ARG A 74 -4.08 -3.65 13.55
N ALA A 75 -5.07 -3.72 12.66
CA ALA A 75 -6.43 -3.46 13.05
C ALA A 75 -6.76 -4.37 14.21
N SER A 76 -6.43 -3.87 15.35
CA SER A 76 -6.79 -4.47 16.58
C SER A 76 -8.31 -4.43 16.65
N LEU A 77 -8.84 -5.22 17.50
CA LEU A 77 -10.26 -5.30 17.79
C LEU A 77 -10.85 -3.99 18.31
N ASP A 78 -10.06 -2.93 18.33
CA ASP A 78 -10.51 -1.63 18.80
C ASP A 78 -11.09 -0.83 17.63
N LEU A 79 -12.40 -0.70 17.61
CA LEU A 79 -13.14 -0.01 16.57
C LEU A 79 -13.21 1.51 16.80
N THR A 80 -12.42 2.05 17.72
CA THR A 80 -12.37 3.49 17.98
C THR A 80 -11.09 4.10 17.43
N GLY A 81 -11.14 5.38 17.05
CA GLY A 81 -9.97 6.14 16.64
C GLY A 81 -9.18 5.55 15.47
N PRO A 82 -8.00 4.95 15.72
CA PRO A 82 -7.12 4.46 14.65
C PRO A 82 -7.77 3.45 13.71
N ALA A 83 -8.58 2.55 14.23
CA ALA A 83 -9.25 1.54 13.40
C ALA A 83 -10.23 2.18 12.41
N LYS A 84 -10.89 3.25 12.82
CA LYS A 84 -11.81 3.99 11.96
C LYS A 84 -11.05 4.68 10.81
N VAL A 85 -9.89 5.23 11.10
CA VAL A 85 -9.04 5.87 10.09
C VAL A 85 -8.52 4.82 9.10
N ASP A 86 -8.11 3.66 9.60
CA ASP A 86 -7.63 2.57 8.76
C ASP A 86 -8.73 2.03 7.85
N ALA A 87 -9.95 1.89 8.34
CA ALA A 87 -11.07 1.44 7.54
C ALA A 87 -11.39 2.42 6.42
N LEU A 88 -11.33 3.72 6.69
CA LEU A 88 -11.53 4.75 5.68
C LEU A 88 -10.41 4.74 4.64
N GLY A 89 -9.18 4.52 5.08
CA GLY A 89 -8.03 4.40 4.18
C GLY A 89 -8.18 3.22 3.23
N VAL A 90 -8.63 2.08 3.72
CA VAL A 90 -8.90 0.89 2.88
C VAL A 90 -10.01 1.20 1.86
N TYR A 91 -11.08 1.83 2.29
CA TYR A 91 -12.18 2.21 1.41
C TYR A 91 -11.68 3.11 0.26
N ARG A 92 -10.87 4.11 0.57
CA ARG A 92 -10.30 5.00 -0.45
C ARG A 92 -9.43 4.27 -1.45
N GLN A 93 -8.67 3.30 -1.00
CA GLN A 93 -7.83 2.48 -1.87
C GLN A 93 -8.68 1.62 -2.81
N LEU A 94 -9.76 1.03 -2.30
CA LEU A 94 -10.67 0.23 -3.13
C LEU A 94 -11.37 1.09 -4.18
N GLU A 95 -11.79 2.29 -3.81
CA GLU A 95 -12.40 3.22 -4.77
C GLU A 95 -11.40 3.63 -5.86
N SER A 96 -10.15 3.84 -5.48
CA SER A 96 -9.10 4.15 -6.44
C SER A 96 -8.87 3.00 -7.41
N CYS A 97 -8.85 1.78 -6.91
CA CYS A 97 -8.72 0.59 -7.76
C CYS A 97 -9.83 0.54 -8.80
N LYS A 98 -11.06 0.84 -8.42
CA LYS A 98 -12.18 0.89 -9.37
C LYS A 98 -11.97 1.95 -10.43
N ARG A 99 -11.50 3.13 -10.06
CA ARG A 99 -11.26 4.22 -11.02
C ARG A 99 -10.16 3.89 -12.02
N VAL A 100 -9.12 3.20 -11.60
CA VAL A 100 -7.98 2.87 -12.48
C VAL A 100 -8.10 1.49 -13.14
N GLY A 101 -9.11 0.71 -12.81
CA GLY A 101 -9.40 -0.54 -13.50
C GLY A 101 -8.66 -1.76 -12.97
N ILE A 102 -8.26 -1.74 -11.72
CA ILE A 102 -7.64 -2.93 -11.09
C ILE A 102 -8.72 -3.91 -10.65
#